data_e22c6f7587a67bd972fb888bf0a94e42
#
_entry.id   e22c6f7587a67bd972fb888bf0a94e42
#
_cell.length_a   1.000
_cell.length_b   1.000
_cell.length_c   1.000
_cell.angle_alpha   90.00
_cell.angle_beta   90.00
_cell.angle_gamma   90.00
#
_symmetry.space_group_name_H-M   'P 1'
#
loop_
_entity.id
_entity.type
_entity.pdbx_description
1 polymer ?
#
loop_
_entity_poly.entity_id
_entity_poly.type
_entity_poly.pdbx_seq_one_letter_code
_entity_poly.pdbx_strand_id
1 'polypeptide(L)'
;LKLAKKLLNPSKSVLICTIDEKEYLNLGLLLNDIFPDARVQMISSVINPAGSTRKKVFSRTNEFVYFVMLGDAAPSKVRDIWSEKRKPVQYWFPLRRSGSFRVDHPNLFYPIYVKKDLSGIDSFGDPLPLDVDRSTVPDKEGCWTVFPIRDDGREESWQSSPERLQYLINHGYVKLGKSKDGVSIAYIKSENIKKIESGEY
;
A
#
# COMPACT_ATOMS: atom_id res chain seq x y z
N LEU A 1 -25.06 -9.55 28.33
CA LEU A 1 -25.92 -8.98 27.28
C LEU A 1 -27.26 -8.47 27.85
N LYS A 2 -27.99 -9.22 28.72
CA LYS A 2 -29.27 -8.74 29.33
C LYS A 2 -29.10 -7.44 30.15
N LEU A 3 -27.99 -7.27 30.87
CA LEU A 3 -27.66 -6.02 31.56
C LEU A 3 -27.33 -4.90 30.55
N ALA A 4 -26.54 -5.19 29.52
CA ALA A 4 -26.25 -4.23 28.47
C ALA A 4 -27.52 -3.72 27.80
N LYS A 5 -28.50 -4.61 27.51
CA LYS A 5 -29.81 -4.20 26.98
C LYS A 5 -30.51 -3.15 27.83
N LYS A 6 -30.43 -3.26 29.17
CA LYS A 6 -31.05 -2.28 30.09
C LYS A 6 -30.40 -0.90 30.09
N LEU A 7 -29.13 -0.82 29.63
CA LEU A 7 -28.37 0.44 29.57
C LEU A 7 -28.53 1.15 28.23
N LEU A 8 -29.07 0.48 27.23
CA LEU A 8 -29.22 1.02 25.89
C LEU A 8 -30.53 1.76 25.73
N ASN A 9 -30.50 2.89 25.04
CA ASN A 9 -31.69 3.60 24.62
C ASN A 9 -32.40 2.80 23.51
N PRO A 10 -33.65 2.31 23.73
CA PRO A 10 -34.33 1.46 22.75
C PRO A 10 -34.65 2.18 21.44
N SER A 11 -34.78 3.51 21.45
CA SER A 11 -35.11 4.27 20.25
C SER A 11 -33.89 4.58 19.36
N LYS A 12 -32.66 4.60 19.92
CA LYS A 12 -31.46 4.90 19.13
C LYS A 12 -30.18 4.50 19.86
N SER A 13 -29.75 3.27 19.70
CA SER A 13 -28.45 2.80 20.24
C SER A 13 -27.82 1.75 19.35
N VAL A 14 -26.51 1.61 19.49
CA VAL A 14 -25.75 0.55 18.84
C VAL A 14 -24.96 -0.19 19.91
N LEU A 15 -25.10 -1.53 19.95
CA LEU A 15 -24.20 -2.41 20.69
C LEU A 15 -23.24 -3.04 19.70
N ILE A 16 -21.94 -3.01 20.03
CA ILE A 16 -20.89 -3.64 19.22
C ILE A 16 -20.28 -4.77 20.04
N CYS A 17 -20.21 -5.97 19.46
CA CYS A 17 -19.59 -7.13 20.07
C CYS A 17 -18.55 -7.72 19.14
N THR A 18 -17.32 -7.86 19.61
CA THR A 18 -16.26 -8.58 18.88
C THR A 18 -16.19 -10.01 19.37
N ILE A 19 -15.94 -10.95 18.46
CA ILE A 19 -15.91 -12.39 18.74
C ILE A 19 -15.01 -13.12 17.77
N ASP A 20 -14.47 -14.26 18.19
CA ASP A 20 -13.66 -15.12 17.32
C ASP A 20 -14.51 -16.16 16.56
N GLU A 21 -13.82 -16.95 15.72
CA GLU A 21 -14.47 -17.97 14.88
C GLU A 21 -15.08 -19.15 15.64
N LYS A 22 -14.84 -19.29 16.93
CA LYS A 22 -15.39 -20.41 17.69
C LYS A 22 -16.81 -20.17 18.16
N GLU A 23 -17.07 -18.92 18.56
CA GLU A 23 -18.32 -18.58 19.25
C GLU A 23 -19.20 -17.59 18.47
N TYR A 24 -18.79 -17.16 17.26
CA TYR A 24 -19.57 -16.14 16.52
C TYR A 24 -20.99 -16.59 16.20
N LEU A 25 -21.19 -17.88 15.85
CA LEU A 25 -22.55 -18.40 15.59
C LEU A 25 -23.43 -18.38 16.84
N ASN A 26 -22.90 -18.83 17.96
CA ASN A 26 -23.61 -18.85 19.25
C ASN A 26 -23.93 -17.43 19.70
N LEU A 27 -22.99 -16.50 19.56
CA LEU A 27 -23.21 -15.09 19.86
C LEU A 27 -24.31 -14.50 18.97
N GLY A 28 -24.31 -14.80 17.67
CA GLY A 28 -25.31 -14.31 16.73
C GLY A 28 -26.73 -14.77 17.11
N LEU A 29 -26.89 -16.04 17.44
CA LEU A 29 -28.16 -16.57 17.92
C LEU A 29 -28.62 -15.90 19.23
N LEU A 30 -27.71 -15.75 20.17
CA LEU A 30 -27.99 -15.10 21.46
C LEU A 30 -28.35 -13.62 21.30
N LEU A 31 -27.73 -12.91 20.37
CA LEU A 31 -28.06 -11.51 20.07
C LEU A 31 -29.47 -11.39 19.49
N ASN A 32 -29.86 -12.28 18.57
CA ASN A 32 -31.21 -12.31 18.03
C ASN A 32 -32.26 -12.63 19.08
N ASP A 33 -31.97 -13.53 20.02
CA ASP A 33 -32.89 -13.89 21.13
C ASP A 33 -33.06 -12.71 22.10
N ILE A 34 -31.99 -12.06 22.50
CA ILE A 34 -32.02 -10.97 23.47
C ILE A 34 -32.57 -9.66 22.86
N PHE A 35 -32.32 -9.42 21.58
CA PHE A 35 -32.70 -8.19 20.86
C PHE A 35 -33.56 -8.49 19.63
N PRO A 36 -34.77 -9.09 19.81
CA PRO A 36 -35.61 -9.57 18.68
C PRO A 36 -36.03 -8.45 17.72
N ASP A 37 -36.15 -7.20 18.22
CA ASP A 37 -36.58 -6.06 17.42
C ASP A 37 -35.40 -5.25 16.85
N ALA A 38 -34.16 -5.65 17.11
CA ALA A 38 -32.99 -4.96 16.63
C ALA A 38 -32.54 -5.51 15.25
N ARG A 39 -31.88 -4.64 14.49
CA ARG A 39 -31.18 -5.05 13.28
C ARG A 39 -29.78 -5.53 13.66
N VAL A 40 -29.53 -6.83 13.50
CA VAL A 40 -28.23 -7.44 13.79
C VAL A 40 -27.47 -7.64 12.50
N GLN A 41 -26.28 -7.05 12.41
CA GLN A 41 -25.39 -7.20 11.26
C GLN A 41 -24.02 -7.68 11.73
N MET A 42 -23.46 -8.68 11.04
CA MET A 42 -22.10 -9.17 11.27
C MET A 42 -21.19 -8.69 10.15
N ILE A 43 -19.98 -8.28 10.50
CA ILE A 43 -18.88 -8.05 9.57
C ILE A 43 -17.67 -8.89 9.96
N SER A 44 -16.89 -9.30 8.97
CA SER A 44 -15.59 -9.93 9.17
C SER A 44 -14.50 -8.87 9.08
N SER A 45 -13.65 -8.80 10.11
CA SER A 45 -12.51 -7.87 10.17
C SER A 45 -11.21 -8.65 9.98
N VAL A 46 -10.42 -8.30 8.99
CA VAL A 46 -9.08 -8.88 8.79
C VAL A 46 -8.12 -8.28 9.82
N ILE A 47 -7.64 -9.12 10.74
CA ILE A 47 -6.72 -8.71 11.81
C ILE A 47 -5.26 -8.99 11.47
N ASN A 48 -5.01 -10.04 10.69
CA ASN A 48 -3.67 -10.41 10.22
C ASN A 48 -3.76 -11.09 8.85
N PRO A 49 -3.47 -10.40 7.75
CA PRO A 49 -3.53 -10.98 6.40
C PRO A 49 -2.60 -12.20 6.20
N ALA A 50 -1.49 -12.26 6.91
CA ALA A 50 -0.56 -13.39 6.87
C ALA A 50 -1.07 -14.61 7.65
N GLY A 51 -2.10 -14.41 8.47
CA GLY A 51 -2.64 -15.42 9.36
C GLY A 51 -1.80 -15.67 10.61
N SER A 52 -2.45 -16.15 11.65
CA SER A 52 -1.79 -16.64 12.88
C SER A 52 -1.65 -18.15 12.81
N THR A 53 -0.41 -18.65 12.81
CA THR A 53 -0.13 -20.09 12.73
C THR A 53 -0.76 -20.85 13.90
N ARG A 54 -1.49 -21.91 13.60
CA ARG A 54 -2.11 -22.80 14.59
C ARG A 54 -1.77 -24.25 14.27
N LYS A 55 -1.60 -25.06 15.31
CA LYS A 55 -1.33 -26.49 15.13
C LYS A 55 -2.60 -27.21 14.64
N LYS A 56 -2.48 -28.02 13.58
CA LYS A 56 -3.52 -28.92 13.01
C LYS A 56 -4.80 -28.25 12.47
N VAL A 57 -4.81 -26.91 12.30
CA VAL A 57 -5.92 -26.17 11.68
C VAL A 57 -5.40 -25.06 10.80
N PHE A 58 -6.27 -24.47 9.97
CA PHE A 58 -5.90 -23.33 9.14
C PHE A 58 -5.50 -22.10 9.96
N SER A 59 -4.62 -21.29 9.41
CA SER A 59 -4.24 -20.03 10.01
C SER A 59 -5.44 -19.07 10.08
N ARG A 60 -5.57 -18.38 11.21
CA ARG A 60 -6.61 -17.38 11.40
C ARG A 60 -6.17 -16.05 10.81
N THR A 61 -7.01 -15.45 9.97
CA THR A 61 -6.78 -14.15 9.33
C THR A 61 -7.73 -13.06 9.83
N ASN A 62 -8.88 -13.44 10.40
CA ASN A 62 -9.98 -12.52 10.70
C ASN A 62 -10.64 -12.79 12.06
N GLU A 63 -11.37 -11.80 12.51
CA GLU A 63 -12.33 -11.85 13.62
C GLU A 63 -13.67 -11.30 13.15
N PHE A 64 -14.71 -11.51 13.97
CA PHE A 64 -16.06 -11.08 13.65
C PHE A 64 -16.53 -9.97 14.58
N VAL A 65 -17.29 -9.04 14.03
CA VAL A 65 -17.87 -7.92 14.78
C VAL A 65 -19.38 -7.88 14.49
N TYR A 66 -20.19 -7.99 15.54
CA TYR A 66 -21.62 -7.79 15.47
C TYR A 66 -21.99 -6.37 15.82
N PHE A 67 -22.87 -5.79 15.00
CA PHE A 67 -23.53 -4.52 15.24
C PHE A 67 -25.00 -4.79 15.51
N VAL A 68 -25.48 -4.49 16.70
CA VAL A 68 -26.88 -4.58 17.10
C VAL A 68 -27.45 -3.17 17.15
N MET A 69 -28.28 -2.83 16.17
CA MET A 69 -28.83 -1.48 15.99
C MET A 69 -30.29 -1.44 16.46
N LEU A 70 -30.57 -0.65 17.51
CA LEU A 70 -31.87 -0.47 18.09
C LEU A 70 -32.57 0.77 17.53
N GLY A 71 -33.87 0.66 17.28
CA GLY A 71 -34.69 1.75 16.80
C GLY A 71 -34.15 2.40 15.53
N ASP A 72 -33.97 3.71 15.53
CA ASP A 72 -33.50 4.50 14.38
C ASP A 72 -31.97 4.54 14.24
N ALA A 73 -31.24 3.77 15.05
CA ALA A 73 -29.78 3.72 14.91
C ALA A 73 -29.41 3.13 13.55
N ALA A 74 -28.60 3.83 12.78
CA ALA A 74 -28.11 3.41 11.47
C ALA A 74 -26.66 3.82 11.29
N PRO A 75 -25.89 3.07 10.47
CA PRO A 75 -24.59 3.54 10.04
C PRO A 75 -24.74 4.89 9.35
N SER A 76 -24.03 5.91 9.82
CA SER A 76 -23.97 7.15 9.09
C SER A 76 -23.05 6.98 7.89
N LYS A 77 -23.43 7.59 6.75
CA LYS A 77 -22.44 7.82 5.69
C LYS A 77 -21.32 8.63 6.31
N VAL A 78 -20.11 8.08 6.35
CA VAL A 78 -18.93 8.87 6.71
C VAL A 78 -18.87 9.98 5.66
N ARG A 79 -19.34 11.19 6.00
CA ARG A 79 -18.82 12.38 5.35
C ARG A 79 -17.33 12.31 5.60
N ASP A 80 -16.58 12.38 4.55
CA ASP A 80 -15.14 12.20 4.54
C ASP A 80 -14.47 13.19 5.52
N ILE A 81 -14.60 12.89 6.85
CA ILE A 81 -13.89 13.61 7.91
C ILE A 81 -12.36 13.51 7.71
N TRP A 82 -11.94 12.62 6.82
CA TRP A 82 -10.57 12.48 6.35
C TRP A 82 -10.23 13.43 5.20
N SER A 83 -11.22 14.09 4.56
CA SER A 83 -10.95 15.02 3.45
C SER A 83 -10.20 16.26 3.92
N GLU A 84 -10.40 16.71 5.15
CA GLU A 84 -9.68 17.87 5.72
C GLU A 84 -8.29 17.51 6.31
N LYS A 85 -8.03 16.23 6.54
CA LYS A 85 -6.74 15.71 7.04
C LYS A 85 -6.17 14.61 6.16
N ARG A 86 -6.48 14.59 4.88
CA ARG A 86 -5.77 13.69 3.97
C ARG A 86 -4.28 14.02 4.10
N LYS A 87 -3.51 13.03 4.61
CA LYS A 87 -2.07 13.03 4.31
C LYS A 87 -1.99 13.24 2.80
N PRO A 88 -1.18 14.18 2.33
CA PRO A 88 -1.07 14.42 0.90
C PRO A 88 -0.90 13.07 0.22
N VAL A 89 -1.73 12.78 -0.77
CA VAL A 89 -1.70 11.50 -1.49
C VAL A 89 -0.26 11.31 -1.94
N GLN A 90 0.34 10.19 -1.57
CA GLN A 90 1.72 9.92 -1.95
C GLN A 90 1.74 9.58 -3.43
N TYR A 91 1.89 10.60 -4.27
CA TYR A 91 2.00 10.41 -5.72
C TYR A 91 3.35 9.84 -6.14
N TRP A 92 4.38 10.09 -5.34
CA TRP A 92 5.77 9.77 -5.64
C TRP A 92 6.15 8.43 -5.02
N PHE A 93 6.51 7.47 -5.85
CA PHE A 93 6.96 6.15 -5.45
C PHE A 93 8.43 5.96 -5.82
N PRO A 94 9.21 5.22 -5.04
CA PRO A 94 10.59 4.87 -5.41
C PRO A 94 10.60 4.17 -6.77
N LEU A 95 11.53 4.60 -7.66
CA LEU A 95 11.73 3.94 -8.94
C LEU A 95 12.37 2.56 -8.76
N ARG A 96 13.20 2.36 -7.73
CA ARG A 96 13.72 1.05 -7.33
C ARG A 96 12.57 0.16 -6.84
N ARG A 97 12.48 -1.03 -7.37
CA ARG A 97 11.47 -2.03 -7.02
C ARG A 97 11.97 -2.93 -5.92
N SER A 98 11.61 -2.64 -4.67
CA SER A 98 11.99 -3.45 -3.52
C SER A 98 11.47 -4.89 -3.63
N GLY A 99 12.37 -5.87 -3.39
CA GLY A 99 12.04 -7.29 -3.44
C GLY A 99 11.94 -7.90 -4.85
N SER A 100 12.34 -7.16 -5.88
CA SER A 100 12.39 -7.66 -7.26
C SER A 100 13.83 -7.59 -7.75
N PHE A 101 14.44 -8.74 -7.99
CA PHE A 101 15.87 -8.85 -8.25
C PHE A 101 16.19 -8.80 -9.75
N ARG A 102 17.46 -8.45 -10.06
CA ARG A 102 17.98 -8.40 -11.42
C ARG A 102 17.79 -9.73 -12.17
N VAL A 103 17.96 -10.85 -11.49
CA VAL A 103 17.81 -12.20 -12.09
C VAL A 103 16.39 -12.45 -12.60
N ASP A 104 15.38 -11.87 -11.93
CA ASP A 104 13.97 -12.04 -12.31
C ASP A 104 13.56 -11.08 -13.42
N HIS A 105 14.23 -9.91 -13.50
CA HIS A 105 13.90 -8.84 -14.42
C HIS A 105 15.17 -8.20 -15.03
N PRO A 106 15.96 -8.93 -15.82
CA PRO A 106 17.26 -8.44 -16.33
C PRO A 106 17.12 -7.19 -17.19
N ASN A 107 16.04 -7.03 -17.93
CA ASN A 107 15.78 -5.87 -18.77
C ASN A 107 15.44 -4.59 -17.98
N LEU A 108 15.28 -4.70 -16.66
CA LEU A 108 15.01 -3.57 -15.76
C LEU A 108 16.21 -3.24 -14.86
N PHE A 109 17.41 -3.73 -15.21
CA PHE A 109 18.65 -3.43 -14.54
C PHE A 109 19.59 -2.69 -15.50
N TYR A 110 19.61 -1.37 -15.40
CA TYR A 110 20.41 -0.48 -16.26
C TYR A 110 20.89 0.75 -15.49
N PRO A 111 21.99 1.38 -15.89
CA PRO A 111 22.47 2.60 -15.25
C PRO A 111 21.60 3.80 -15.60
N ILE A 112 21.33 4.64 -14.61
CA ILE A 112 20.73 5.96 -14.78
C ILE A 112 21.77 7.01 -14.38
N TYR A 113 22.08 7.94 -15.27
CA TYR A 113 23.03 9.01 -15.06
C TYR A 113 22.28 10.27 -14.60
N VAL A 114 22.45 10.62 -13.33
CA VAL A 114 21.80 11.77 -12.70
C VAL A 114 22.81 12.88 -12.51
N LYS A 115 22.51 14.08 -12.96
CA LYS A 115 23.39 15.25 -12.79
C LYS A 115 23.69 15.49 -11.30
N LYS A 116 24.94 15.80 -10.96
CA LYS A 116 25.39 15.97 -9.57
C LYS A 116 24.66 17.07 -8.80
N ASP A 117 24.17 18.08 -9.50
CA ASP A 117 23.33 19.16 -8.95
C ASP A 117 21.87 18.77 -8.77
N LEU A 118 21.49 17.55 -9.15
CA LEU A 118 20.11 17.02 -9.13
C LEU A 118 19.14 17.80 -10.03
N SER A 119 19.62 18.57 -10.98
CA SER A 119 18.75 19.31 -11.92
C SER A 119 17.99 18.41 -12.89
N GLY A 120 18.41 17.16 -13.06
CA GLY A 120 17.73 16.20 -13.93
C GLY A 120 18.50 14.90 -14.13
N ILE A 121 17.84 13.96 -14.80
CA ILE A 121 18.49 12.78 -15.38
C ILE A 121 19.11 13.22 -16.69
N ASP A 122 20.41 12.92 -16.84
CA ASP A 122 21.16 13.26 -18.05
C ASP A 122 20.91 12.24 -19.16
N SER A 123 21.03 10.96 -18.81
CA SER A 123 20.84 9.84 -19.72
C SER A 123 20.67 8.54 -18.94
N PHE A 124 20.44 7.46 -19.63
CA PHE A 124 20.47 6.10 -19.11
C PHE A 124 21.07 5.16 -20.14
N GLY A 125 21.67 4.08 -19.67
CA GLY A 125 22.26 3.06 -20.55
C GLY A 125 21.28 1.94 -20.86
N ASP A 126 21.75 0.99 -21.65
CA ASP A 126 21.03 -0.23 -21.95
C ASP A 126 20.98 -1.17 -20.74
N PRO A 127 19.99 -2.09 -20.69
CA PRO A 127 19.95 -3.16 -19.72
C PRO A 127 21.24 -3.96 -19.68
N LEU A 128 21.81 -4.13 -18.49
CA LEU A 128 23.09 -4.78 -18.29
C LEU A 128 22.88 -6.30 -18.25
N PRO A 129 23.51 -7.09 -19.16
CA PRO A 129 23.42 -8.55 -19.17
C PRO A 129 23.80 -9.19 -17.83
N LEU A 130 23.22 -10.33 -17.46
CA LEU A 130 23.40 -10.97 -16.15
C LEU A 130 24.87 -11.35 -15.85
N ASP A 131 25.62 -11.69 -16.88
CA ASP A 131 27.03 -12.06 -16.83
C ASP A 131 28.00 -10.87 -16.77
N VAL A 132 27.48 -9.65 -16.88
CA VAL A 132 28.27 -8.42 -16.83
C VAL A 132 28.15 -7.77 -15.45
N ASP A 133 29.31 -7.54 -14.80
CA ASP A 133 29.34 -6.84 -13.52
C ASP A 133 29.11 -5.34 -13.72
N ARG A 134 28.29 -4.74 -12.87
CA ARG A 134 27.97 -3.29 -12.93
C ARG A 134 29.18 -2.39 -12.76
N SER A 135 30.26 -2.85 -12.13
CA SER A 135 31.50 -2.10 -11.95
C SER A 135 32.23 -1.84 -13.29
N THR A 136 31.86 -2.59 -14.36
CA THR A 136 32.40 -2.37 -15.69
C THR A 136 31.75 -1.19 -16.42
N VAL A 137 30.63 -0.68 -15.90
CA VAL A 137 29.97 0.47 -16.48
C VAL A 137 30.74 1.74 -16.11
N PRO A 138 31.21 2.52 -17.10
CA PRO A 138 32.01 3.71 -16.81
C PRO A 138 31.17 4.80 -16.16
N ASP A 139 31.79 5.52 -15.21
CA ASP A 139 31.21 6.71 -14.67
C ASP A 139 31.14 7.81 -15.74
N LYS A 140 30.04 8.57 -15.70
CA LYS A 140 29.85 9.72 -16.58
C LYS A 140 30.25 11.01 -15.85
N GLU A 141 31.12 11.80 -16.46
CA GLU A 141 31.58 13.07 -15.88
C GLU A 141 30.39 13.98 -15.54
N GLY A 142 30.42 14.59 -14.37
CA GLY A 142 29.36 15.48 -13.89
C GLY A 142 28.06 14.75 -13.42
N CYS A 143 28.02 13.41 -13.48
CA CYS A 143 26.85 12.63 -13.10
C CYS A 143 27.14 11.64 -11.95
N TRP A 144 26.09 11.24 -11.30
CA TRP A 144 26.02 10.04 -10.48
C TRP A 144 25.58 8.87 -11.34
N THR A 145 26.31 7.75 -11.31
CA THR A 145 25.89 6.48 -11.94
C THR A 145 25.04 5.70 -10.94
N VAL A 146 23.75 5.63 -11.17
CA VAL A 146 22.77 5.07 -10.22
C VAL A 146 22.23 3.74 -10.76
N PHE A 147 22.36 2.68 -9.95
CA PHE A 147 21.75 1.37 -10.17
C PHE A 147 20.73 1.06 -9.08
N PRO A 148 19.78 0.15 -9.31
CA PRO A 148 18.77 -0.24 -8.30
C PRO A 148 19.39 -1.21 -7.28
N ILE A 149 20.24 -0.71 -6.41
CA ILE A 149 20.96 -1.48 -5.40
C ILE A 149 20.26 -1.31 -4.05
N ARG A 150 20.08 -2.39 -3.35
CA ARG A 150 19.61 -2.40 -1.98
C ARG A 150 20.76 -2.10 -1.00
N ASP A 151 20.43 -1.65 0.20
CA ASP A 151 21.41 -1.25 1.24
C ASP A 151 22.34 -2.39 1.66
N ASP A 152 21.89 -3.66 1.48
CA ASP A 152 22.70 -4.87 1.70
C ASP A 152 23.53 -5.30 0.48
N GLY A 153 23.59 -4.49 -0.56
CA GLY A 153 24.36 -4.71 -1.78
C GLY A 153 23.68 -5.56 -2.84
N ARG A 154 22.48 -6.12 -2.57
CA ARG A 154 21.74 -6.92 -3.56
C ARG A 154 21.24 -6.07 -4.71
N GLU A 155 21.34 -6.63 -5.92
CA GLU A 155 20.89 -6.01 -7.16
C GLU A 155 19.38 -6.27 -7.34
N GLU A 156 18.60 -5.20 -7.21
CA GLU A 156 17.16 -5.19 -7.49
C GLU A 156 16.89 -4.79 -8.95
N SER A 157 15.69 -4.39 -9.27
CA SER A 157 15.29 -3.90 -10.59
C SER A 157 14.64 -2.52 -10.49
N TRP A 158 14.61 -1.80 -11.61
CA TRP A 158 13.79 -0.60 -11.73
C TRP A 158 12.30 -0.98 -11.90
N GLN A 159 11.41 -0.05 -11.61
CA GLN A 159 9.95 -0.18 -11.85
C GLN A 159 9.56 0.05 -13.31
N SER A 160 10.51 0.52 -14.13
CA SER A 160 10.25 1.01 -15.47
C SER A 160 11.36 0.61 -16.43
N SER A 161 10.99 0.31 -17.68
CA SER A 161 11.98 0.17 -18.76
C SER A 161 12.57 1.54 -19.14
N PRO A 162 13.71 1.57 -19.87
CA PRO A 162 14.30 2.81 -20.38
C PRO A 162 13.31 3.68 -21.16
N GLU A 163 12.54 3.11 -22.07
CA GLU A 163 11.57 3.81 -22.91
C GLU A 163 10.45 4.43 -22.05
N ARG A 164 9.95 3.67 -21.09
CA ARG A 164 8.93 4.19 -20.16
C ARG A 164 9.48 5.27 -19.25
N LEU A 165 10.73 5.12 -18.79
CA LEU A 165 11.39 6.15 -17.99
C LEU A 165 11.54 7.45 -18.78
N GLN A 166 11.93 7.38 -20.05
CA GLN A 166 12.01 8.55 -20.92
C GLN A 166 10.67 9.27 -21.06
N TYR A 167 9.57 8.50 -21.22
CA TYR A 167 8.24 9.09 -21.23
C TYR A 167 7.93 9.83 -19.93
N LEU A 168 8.23 9.22 -18.78
CA LEU A 168 7.98 9.81 -17.46
C LEU A 168 8.78 11.11 -17.25
N ILE A 169 10.04 11.13 -17.70
CA ILE A 169 10.90 12.33 -17.65
C ILE A 169 10.30 13.46 -18.49
N ASN A 170 9.92 13.17 -19.72
CA ASN A 170 9.40 14.17 -20.66
C ASN A 170 8.09 14.81 -20.17
N HIS A 171 7.31 14.12 -19.34
CA HIS A 171 6.05 14.61 -18.78
C HIS A 171 6.17 15.16 -17.34
N GLY A 172 7.40 15.24 -16.79
CA GLY A 172 7.61 15.73 -15.42
C GLY A 172 7.17 14.77 -14.32
N TYR A 173 7.00 13.48 -14.62
CA TYR A 173 6.57 12.44 -13.70
C TYR A 173 7.73 11.73 -12.99
N VAL A 174 8.90 12.36 -12.95
CA VAL A 174 10.09 11.89 -12.23
C VAL A 174 10.59 12.98 -11.29
N LYS A 175 10.94 12.60 -10.07
CA LYS A 175 11.50 13.48 -9.05
C LYS A 175 12.82 12.91 -8.53
N LEU A 176 13.80 13.77 -8.39
CA LEU A 176 15.12 13.45 -7.82
C LEU A 176 15.21 13.97 -6.39
N GLY A 177 15.96 13.27 -5.56
CA GLY A 177 16.26 13.68 -4.19
C GLY A 177 17.58 13.12 -3.70
N LYS A 178 18.08 13.64 -2.58
CA LYS A 178 19.25 13.09 -1.89
C LYS A 178 18.81 11.90 -1.05
N SER A 179 19.64 10.85 -1.02
CA SER A 179 19.51 9.72 -0.10
C SER A 179 20.80 9.59 0.73
N LYS A 180 20.80 8.69 1.74
CA LYS A 180 22.01 8.40 2.52
C LYS A 180 23.18 7.94 1.63
N ASP A 181 22.88 7.19 0.59
CA ASP A 181 23.85 6.52 -0.28
C ASP A 181 23.95 7.19 -1.66
N GLY A 182 23.58 8.48 -1.78
CA GLY A 182 23.68 9.24 -3.02
C GLY A 182 22.37 9.86 -3.49
N VAL A 183 21.74 9.26 -4.51
CA VAL A 183 20.57 9.81 -5.18
C VAL A 183 19.36 8.90 -5.04
N SER A 184 18.21 9.45 -4.73
CA SER A 184 16.93 8.78 -4.81
C SER A 184 16.16 9.26 -6.04
N ILE A 185 15.55 8.32 -6.75
CA ILE A 185 14.69 8.57 -7.90
C ILE A 185 13.28 8.12 -7.57
N ALA A 186 12.31 9.00 -7.70
CA ALA A 186 10.90 8.71 -7.50
C ALA A 186 10.11 9.03 -8.78
N TYR A 187 8.99 8.33 -8.97
CA TYR A 187 8.13 8.48 -10.14
C TYR A 187 6.65 8.43 -9.76
N ILE A 188 5.79 8.86 -10.68
CA ILE A 188 4.33 8.75 -10.54
C ILE A 188 3.87 7.48 -11.27
N LYS A 189 3.10 6.62 -10.57
CA LYS A 189 2.53 5.40 -11.17
C LYS A 189 1.46 5.72 -12.21
N SER A 190 1.30 4.85 -13.20
CA SER A 190 0.35 5.02 -14.30
C SER A 190 -1.10 5.23 -13.87
N GLU A 191 -1.53 4.59 -12.78
CA GLU A 191 -2.86 4.78 -12.20
C GLU A 191 -3.08 6.20 -11.67
N ASN A 192 -2.03 6.81 -11.09
CA ASN A 192 -2.09 8.18 -10.57
C ASN A 192 -1.95 9.20 -11.71
N ILE A 193 -1.16 8.89 -12.75
CA ILE A 193 -1.06 9.73 -13.96
C ILE A 193 -2.44 9.89 -14.60
N LYS A 194 -3.18 8.80 -14.80
CA LYS A 194 -4.54 8.84 -15.35
C LYS A 194 -5.48 9.75 -14.55
N LYS A 195 -5.39 9.73 -13.24
CA LYS A 195 -6.20 10.57 -12.35
C LYS A 195 -5.80 12.04 -12.41
N ILE A 196 -4.49 12.31 -12.53
CA ILE A 196 -3.98 13.69 -12.73
C ILE A 196 -4.48 14.24 -14.07
N GLU A 197 -4.41 13.47 -15.14
CA GLU A 197 -4.83 13.86 -16.49
C GLU A 197 -6.35 14.00 -16.60
N SER A 198 -7.13 13.22 -15.84
CA SER A 198 -8.60 13.33 -15.77
C SER A 198 -9.11 14.48 -14.89
N GLY A 199 -8.22 15.12 -14.12
CA GLY A 199 -8.62 16.19 -13.20
C GLY A 199 -9.35 15.69 -11.95
N GLU A 200 -9.18 14.43 -11.59
CA GLU A 200 -9.76 13.83 -10.36
C GLU A 200 -9.01 14.23 -9.06
N TYR A 201 -8.03 15.12 -9.16
CA TYR A 201 -7.20 15.63 -8.05
C TYR A 201 -7.16 17.14 -8.01
#